data_e53ae566dd7a048020196d75b1b85aa3
#
_entry.id   e53ae566dd7a048020196d75b1b85aa3
#
_cell.length_a   1.000
_cell.length_b   1.000
_cell.length_c   1.000
_cell.angle_alpha   90.00
_cell.angle_beta   90.00
_cell.angle_gamma   90.00
#
_symmetry.space_group_name_H-M   'P 1'
#
loop_
_entity.id
_entity.type
_entity.pdbx_description
1 polymer ?
#
loop_
_entity_poly.entity_id
_entity_poly.type
_entity_poly.pdbx_seq_one_letter_code
_entity_poly.pdbx_strand_id
1 'polypeptide(L)'
;MNIGLCSGRHVVKTNDGEEMDYYLFQNPVANPTATDVHEKVCRDFINTFLLGASGGDSHYENFNLYVTGLTPLLSSFLKSWVEQQERLEMTCGDLVLWHWDTDTQQYVPQKWGMIT
;
A
#
# COMPACT_ATOMS: atom_id res chain seq x y z
N MET A 1 -5.24 8.70 -0.31
CA MET A 1 -5.83 7.44 -0.80
C MET A 1 -5.63 6.35 0.23
N ASN A 2 -6.67 5.64 0.56
CA ASN A 2 -6.66 4.55 1.54
C ASN A 2 -6.70 3.21 0.81
N ILE A 3 -5.66 2.41 0.99
CA ILE A 3 -5.48 1.15 0.28
C ILE A 3 -5.33 0.03 1.30
N GLY A 4 -6.16 -0.99 1.18
CA GLY A 4 -6.00 -2.21 1.94
C GLY A 4 -5.03 -3.15 1.24
N LEU A 5 -4.06 -3.71 1.97
CA LEU A 5 -3.11 -4.64 1.38
C LEU A 5 -3.82 -5.91 0.90
N CYS A 6 -4.67 -6.46 1.74
CA CYS A 6 -5.42 -7.66 1.40
C CYS A 6 -6.83 -7.58 2.00
N SER A 7 -7.84 -7.91 1.20
CA SER A 7 -9.20 -7.99 1.72
C SER A 7 -9.31 -9.17 2.69
N GLY A 8 -10.08 -9.01 3.75
CA GLY A 8 -10.28 -10.04 4.75
C GLY A 8 -11.76 -10.40 4.93
N ARG A 9 -12.05 -11.09 6.00
CA ARG A 9 -13.44 -11.42 6.37
C ARG A 9 -14.26 -10.20 6.76
N HIS A 10 -13.55 -9.16 7.23
CA HIS A 10 -14.18 -7.92 7.66
C HIS A 10 -13.74 -6.79 6.75
N VAL A 11 -14.63 -5.83 6.55
CA VAL A 11 -14.30 -4.62 5.81
C VAL A 11 -13.29 -3.82 6.63
N VAL A 12 -12.17 -3.46 6.01
CA VAL A 12 -11.16 -2.64 6.64
C VAL A 12 -11.62 -1.18 6.57
N LYS A 13 -11.60 -0.52 7.71
CA LYS A 13 -11.99 0.90 7.80
C LYS A 13 -10.91 1.70 8.51
N THR A 14 -10.77 2.96 8.14
CA THR A 14 -9.90 3.89 8.87
C THR A 14 -10.42 4.11 10.29
N ASN A 15 -9.61 4.73 11.14
CA ASN A 15 -10.06 5.07 12.50
C ASN A 15 -11.30 5.98 12.51
N ASP A 16 -11.50 6.75 11.44
CA ASP A 16 -12.65 7.63 11.27
C ASP A 16 -13.86 6.92 10.64
N GLY A 17 -13.75 5.63 10.34
CA GLY A 17 -14.82 4.83 9.78
C GLY A 17 -14.93 4.87 8.26
N GLU A 18 -13.95 5.42 7.57
CA GLU A 18 -13.93 5.43 6.11
C GLU A 18 -13.51 4.07 5.55
N GLU A 19 -14.11 3.68 4.43
CA GLU A 19 -13.75 2.44 3.75
C GLU A 19 -12.50 2.64 2.90
N MET A 20 -11.88 1.50 2.52
CA MET A 20 -10.72 1.53 1.61
C MET A 20 -11.17 1.89 0.19
N ASP A 21 -10.34 2.66 -0.50
CA ASP A 21 -10.56 2.97 -1.91
C ASP A 21 -10.28 1.74 -2.77
N TYR A 22 -9.22 1.00 -2.45
CA TYR A 22 -8.83 -0.20 -3.19
C TYR A 22 -8.26 -1.26 -2.25
N TYR A 23 -8.34 -2.52 -2.68
CA TYR A 23 -7.59 -3.63 -2.10
C TYR A 23 -6.63 -4.18 -3.17
N LEU A 24 -5.34 -4.31 -2.82
CA LEU A 24 -4.35 -4.84 -3.75
C LEU A 24 -4.53 -6.33 -4.01
N PHE A 25 -4.87 -7.07 -2.95
CA PHE A 25 -5.05 -8.52 -3.02
C PHE A 25 -6.40 -8.91 -2.46
N GLN A 26 -6.95 -9.99 -3.00
CA GLN A 26 -8.21 -10.56 -2.51
C GLN A 26 -7.92 -11.83 -1.73
N ASN A 27 -8.52 -11.98 -0.57
CA ASN A 27 -8.45 -13.21 0.22
C ASN A 27 -9.47 -14.23 -0.32
N PRO A 28 -9.13 -15.52 -0.48
CA PRO A 28 -7.83 -16.11 -0.20
C PRO A 28 -6.80 -15.84 -1.29
N VAL A 29 -5.55 -15.64 -0.87
CA VAL A 29 -4.43 -15.52 -1.79
C VAL A 29 -4.01 -16.94 -2.18
N ALA A 30 -4.07 -17.25 -3.47
CA ALA A 30 -3.89 -18.61 -3.95
C ALA A 30 -2.48 -19.18 -3.67
N ASN A 31 -1.48 -18.32 -3.70
CA ASN A 31 -0.09 -18.74 -3.48
C ASN A 31 0.68 -17.63 -2.76
N PRO A 32 0.61 -17.58 -1.41
CA PRO A 32 1.18 -16.46 -0.66
C PRO A 32 2.67 -16.24 -0.82
N THR A 33 3.42 -17.29 -1.16
CA THR A 33 4.88 -17.20 -1.31
C THR A 33 5.33 -17.00 -2.75
N ALA A 34 4.42 -16.84 -3.71
CA ALA A 34 4.76 -16.49 -5.09
C ALA A 34 5.11 -14.98 -5.18
N THR A 35 6.22 -14.60 -4.56
CA THR A 35 6.58 -13.20 -4.37
C THR A 35 6.82 -12.45 -5.67
N ASP A 36 7.33 -13.12 -6.70
CA ASP A 36 7.51 -12.52 -8.03
C ASP A 36 6.18 -12.09 -8.66
N VAL A 37 5.13 -12.89 -8.50
CA VAL A 37 3.79 -12.55 -8.97
C VAL A 37 3.23 -11.37 -8.17
N HIS A 38 3.39 -11.39 -6.85
CA HIS A 38 2.90 -10.33 -5.97
C HIS A 38 3.64 -9.01 -6.22
N GLU A 39 4.94 -9.07 -6.45
CA GLU A 39 5.74 -7.90 -6.80
C GLU A 39 5.26 -7.27 -8.10
N LYS A 40 4.90 -8.09 -9.10
CA LYS A 40 4.38 -7.56 -10.35
C LYS A 40 3.06 -6.82 -10.15
N VAL A 41 2.15 -7.38 -9.36
CA VAL A 41 0.88 -6.73 -9.03
C VAL A 41 1.13 -5.39 -8.36
N CYS A 42 2.02 -5.36 -7.38
CA CYS A 42 2.35 -4.13 -6.66
C CYS A 42 3.01 -3.09 -7.57
N ARG A 43 3.95 -3.51 -8.42
CA ARG A 43 4.61 -2.60 -9.36
C ARG A 43 3.61 -1.97 -10.33
N ASP A 44 2.73 -2.78 -10.89
CA ASP A 44 1.74 -2.30 -11.84
C ASP A 44 0.79 -1.30 -11.19
N PHE A 45 0.39 -1.58 -9.95
CA PHE A 45 -0.47 -0.66 -9.21
C PHE A 45 0.25 0.66 -8.90
N ILE A 46 1.47 0.59 -8.38
CA ILE A 46 2.26 1.78 -8.04
C ILE A 46 2.54 2.61 -9.30
N ASN A 47 2.92 1.96 -10.39
CA ASN A 47 3.16 2.66 -11.66
C ASN A 47 1.92 3.38 -12.16
N THR A 48 0.78 2.72 -12.13
CA THR A 48 -0.48 3.31 -12.56
C THR A 48 -0.81 4.53 -11.72
N PHE A 49 -0.62 4.44 -10.41
CA PHE A 49 -0.87 5.53 -9.49
C PHE A 49 0.08 6.70 -9.73
N LEU A 50 1.39 6.43 -9.84
CA LEU A 50 2.41 7.47 -10.03
C LEU A 50 2.25 8.15 -11.40
N LEU A 51 2.01 7.38 -12.46
CA LEU A 51 1.80 7.94 -13.79
C LEU A 51 0.52 8.77 -13.86
N GLY A 52 -0.51 8.34 -13.15
CA GLY A 52 -1.74 9.12 -13.04
C GLY A 52 -1.53 10.43 -12.32
N ALA A 53 -0.69 10.45 -11.28
CA ALA A 53 -0.36 11.65 -10.53
C ALA A 53 0.52 12.63 -11.33
N SER A 54 1.35 12.13 -12.24
CA SER A 54 2.23 12.98 -13.05
C SER A 54 1.51 13.68 -14.21
N GLY A 55 0.24 13.38 -14.43
CA GLY A 55 -0.52 13.87 -15.58
C GLY A 55 -1.09 15.27 -15.45
N GLY A 56 -0.58 16.14 -14.59
CA GLY A 56 -0.97 17.54 -14.60
C GLY A 56 -1.16 18.23 -13.27
N ASP A 57 -1.37 17.52 -12.19
CA ASP A 57 -1.43 18.12 -10.87
C ASP A 57 -0.28 17.65 -10.03
N SER A 58 0.49 18.60 -9.54
CA SER A 58 1.66 18.34 -8.69
C SER A 58 1.29 17.94 -7.26
N HIS A 59 0.05 17.59 -7.02
CA HIS A 59 -0.39 17.14 -5.70
C HIS A 59 -0.19 15.64 -5.56
N TYR A 60 0.91 15.28 -4.91
CA TYR A 60 1.14 13.89 -4.53
C TYR A 60 0.36 13.61 -3.25
N GLU A 61 -0.70 12.84 -3.39
CA GLU A 61 -1.42 12.38 -2.22
C GLU A 61 -0.58 11.36 -1.47
N ASN A 62 -0.68 11.36 -0.15
CA ASN A 62 -0.04 10.34 0.66
C ASN A 62 -0.69 8.98 0.40
N PHE A 63 0.14 7.96 0.31
CA PHE A 63 -0.29 6.59 0.21
C PHE A 63 -0.52 6.04 1.61
N ASN A 64 -1.75 5.74 1.94
CA ASN A 64 -2.09 5.11 3.22
C ASN A 64 -2.35 3.63 2.97
N LEU A 65 -1.38 2.79 3.33
CA LEU A 65 -1.49 1.34 3.19
C LEU A 65 -1.87 0.72 4.51
N TYR A 66 -3.06 0.14 4.56
CA TYR A 66 -3.55 -0.57 5.73
C TYR A 66 -3.04 -2.00 5.67
N VAL A 67 -2.14 -2.32 6.59
CA VAL A 67 -1.42 -3.60 6.62
C VAL A 67 -2.35 -4.67 7.15
N THR A 68 -2.91 -5.42 6.23
CA THR A 68 -3.81 -6.54 6.53
C THR A 68 -3.33 -7.74 5.74
N GLY A 69 -3.39 -8.93 6.34
CA GLY A 69 -3.05 -10.16 5.64
C GLY A 69 -1.62 -10.62 5.86
N LEU A 70 -1.03 -11.19 4.84
CA LEU A 70 0.18 -11.99 4.95
C LEU A 70 1.46 -11.17 4.76
N THR A 71 2.49 -11.50 5.54
CA THR A 71 3.79 -10.83 5.48
C THR A 71 4.42 -10.80 4.08
N PRO A 72 4.38 -11.89 3.27
CA PRO A 72 4.94 -11.82 1.92
C PRO A 72 4.30 -10.78 1.01
N LEU A 73 3.02 -10.46 1.23
CA LEU A 73 2.35 -9.41 0.47
C LEU A 73 2.88 -8.03 0.84
N LEU A 74 3.10 -7.80 2.13
CA LEU A 74 3.67 -6.53 2.60
C LEU A 74 5.09 -6.33 2.09
N SER A 75 5.94 -7.34 2.20
CA SER A 75 7.32 -7.23 1.73
C SER A 75 7.38 -7.02 0.21
N SER A 76 6.50 -7.66 -0.55
CA SER A 76 6.39 -7.46 -1.99
C SER A 76 6.01 -6.02 -2.32
N PHE A 77 5.09 -5.44 -1.57
CA PHE A 77 4.70 -4.05 -1.76
C PHE A 77 5.85 -3.09 -1.45
N LEU A 78 6.51 -3.26 -0.32
CA LEU A 78 7.61 -2.36 0.08
C LEU A 78 8.77 -2.42 -0.90
N LYS A 79 9.13 -3.62 -1.34
CA LYS A 79 10.18 -3.79 -2.35
C LYS A 79 9.82 -3.08 -3.64
N SER A 80 8.59 -3.25 -4.11
CA SER A 80 8.12 -2.60 -5.32
C SER A 80 8.07 -1.09 -5.19
N TRP A 81 7.67 -0.58 -4.03
CA TRP A 81 7.62 0.85 -3.76
C TRP A 81 9.02 1.48 -3.91
N VAL A 82 10.03 0.88 -3.27
CA VAL A 82 11.41 1.39 -3.33
C VAL A 82 11.95 1.31 -4.76
N GLU A 83 11.75 0.19 -5.45
CA GLU A 83 12.23 0.01 -6.82
C GLU A 83 11.62 1.01 -7.79
N GLN A 84 10.31 1.26 -7.67
CA GLN A 84 9.64 2.18 -8.58
C GLN A 84 10.03 3.63 -8.33
N GLN A 85 10.28 4.01 -7.09
CA GLN A 85 10.75 5.35 -6.79
C GLN A 85 12.14 5.61 -7.36
N GLU A 86 13.06 4.65 -7.21
CA GLU A 86 14.40 4.76 -7.79
C GLU A 86 14.35 4.83 -9.31
N ARG A 87 13.54 3.96 -9.92
CA ARG A 87 13.44 3.86 -11.38
C ARG A 87 12.86 5.11 -12.01
N LEU A 88 11.85 5.71 -11.37
CA LEU A 88 11.13 6.84 -11.95
C LEU A 88 11.72 8.19 -11.56
N GLU A 89 12.71 8.20 -10.68
CA GLU A 89 13.31 9.42 -10.13
C GLU A 89 12.26 10.40 -9.60
N MET A 90 11.13 9.86 -9.16
CA MET A 90 10.02 10.67 -8.70
C MET A 90 9.97 10.72 -7.20
N THR A 91 9.88 11.94 -6.68
CA THR A 91 9.52 12.12 -5.28
C THR A 91 7.99 12.03 -5.18
N CYS A 92 7.52 10.87 -4.80
CA CYS A 92 6.10 10.70 -4.51
C CYS A 92 5.80 11.17 -3.10
N GLY A 93 4.53 11.35 -2.81
CA GLY A 93 4.08 11.59 -1.45
C GLY A 93 4.54 10.47 -0.50
N ASP A 94 4.41 10.72 0.78
CA ASP A 94 4.83 9.77 1.78
C ASP A 94 3.97 8.51 1.76
N LEU A 95 4.62 7.37 1.94
CA LEU A 95 3.92 6.13 2.24
C LEU A 95 3.73 6.04 3.75
N VAL A 96 2.52 5.81 4.19
CA VAL A 96 2.19 5.58 5.59
C VAL A 96 1.61 4.19 5.71
N LEU A 97 2.25 3.37 6.55
CA LEU A 97 1.75 2.03 6.88
C LEU A 97 0.87 2.15 8.13
N TRP A 98 -0.34 1.64 8.03
CA TRP A 98 -1.27 1.64 9.16
C TRP A 98 -1.38 0.23 9.71
N HIS A 99 -0.88 0.05 10.94
CA HIS A 99 -0.86 -1.23 11.63
C HIS A 99 -1.99 -1.33 12.65
N TRP A 100 -2.67 -2.46 12.68
CA TRP A 100 -3.71 -2.68 13.67
C TRP A 100 -3.08 -2.95 15.04
N ASP A 101 -3.51 -2.18 16.03
CA ASP A 101 -3.12 -2.37 17.42
C ASP A 101 -4.30 -2.96 18.18
N THR A 102 -4.13 -4.20 18.67
CA THR A 102 -5.18 -4.91 19.40
C THR A 102 -5.46 -4.33 20.77
N ASP A 103 -4.47 -3.69 21.39
CA ASP A 103 -4.64 -3.11 22.72
C ASP A 103 -5.55 -1.86 22.69
N THR A 104 -5.36 -1.01 21.71
CA THR A 104 -6.16 0.21 21.55
C THR A 104 -7.34 0.02 20.60
N GLN A 105 -7.36 -1.07 19.85
CA GLN A 105 -8.35 -1.34 18.79
C GLN A 105 -8.41 -0.22 17.75
N GLN A 106 -7.25 0.28 17.36
CA GLN A 106 -7.09 1.33 16.37
C GLN A 106 -5.90 1.01 15.47
N TYR A 107 -5.90 1.62 14.30
CA TYR A 107 -4.73 1.60 13.43
C TYR A 107 -3.73 2.64 13.90
N VAL A 108 -2.46 2.25 13.91
CA VAL A 108 -1.34 3.11 14.31
C VAL A 108 -0.49 3.39 13.08
N PRO A 109 -0.23 4.66 12.75
CA PRO A 109 0.55 5.01 11.57
C PRO A 109 2.04 4.83 11.79
N GLN A 110 2.71 4.29 10.78
CA GLN A 110 4.16 4.27 10.67
C GLN A 110 4.54 4.94 9.36
N LYS A 111 5.20 6.06 9.44
CA LYS A 111 5.59 6.81 8.26
C LYS A 111 6.79 6.12 7.60
N TRP A 112 6.61 5.78 6.34
CA TRP A 112 7.65 5.19 5.51
C TRP A 112 8.10 6.26 4.52
N GLY A 113 8.96 7.17 5.00
CA GLY A 113 9.43 8.26 4.18
C GLY A 113 10.56 7.84 3.24
N MET A 114 10.75 8.64 2.19
CA MET A 114 11.93 8.50 1.37
C MET A 114 13.17 8.87 2.19
N ILE A 115 14.20 8.07 2.05
CA ILE A 115 15.52 8.44 2.54
C ILE A 115 16.08 9.47 1.56
N THR A 116 16.02 10.70 1.96
CA THR A 116 16.64 11.76 1.21
C THR A 116 18.09 11.93 1.66
#